data_40380ba3959a1385b281509695d6a381
#
_entry.id   40380ba3959a1385b281509695d6a381
#
_cell.length_a   1.000
_cell.length_b   1.000
_cell.length_c   1.000
_cell.angle_alpha   90.00
_cell.angle_beta   90.00
_cell.angle_gamma   90.00
#
_symmetry.space_group_name_H-M   'P 1'
#
loop_
_entity.id
_entity.type
_entity.pdbx_description
1 polymer ?
#
loop_
_entity_poly.entity_id
_entity_poly.type
_entity_poly.pdbx_seq_one_letter_code
_entity_poly.pdbx_strand_id
1 'polypeptide(L)'
;MPPSPSRPGNNRNHRTRSARLGAELYGRRGEDLAAWFLRLKGYRILDRRVKTPGGEIDLVVRRFGLTAFVEVKARMAGTQEATALEAVNTRRIARAAEHYLARHPELAASTLRFDVIFLAPMMWPRHVKDAFRAG
;
A
#
# COMPACT_ATOMS: atom_id res chain seq x y z
N MET A 1 3.60 46.98 31.32
CA MET A 1 3.25 45.56 30.98
C MET A 1 4.15 45.08 29.85
N PRO A 2 4.91 44.07 30.09
CA PRO A 2 5.69 43.49 29.00
C PRO A 2 4.71 42.90 27.96
N PRO A 3 5.00 43.03 26.68
CA PRO A 3 4.21 42.41 25.66
C PRO A 3 4.25 40.90 25.87
N SER A 4 3.08 40.23 25.81
CA SER A 4 3.03 38.78 25.86
C SER A 4 3.92 38.20 24.78
N PRO A 5 4.70 37.14 25.09
CA PRO A 5 5.53 36.52 24.08
C PRO A 5 4.64 36.08 22.94
N SER A 6 5.01 36.52 21.73
CA SER A 6 4.38 36.03 20.52
C SER A 6 4.42 34.51 20.58
N ARG A 7 3.27 33.86 20.52
CA ARG A 7 3.18 32.42 20.44
C ARG A 7 4.03 31.95 19.28
N PRO A 8 4.95 31.01 19.48
CA PRO A 8 5.69 30.46 18.39
C PRO A 8 4.68 29.94 17.36
N GLY A 9 4.77 30.49 16.17
CA GLY A 9 3.82 30.19 15.10
C GLY A 9 3.79 28.70 14.86
N ASN A 10 2.70 28.22 14.91
CA ASN A 10 1.96 27.04 14.53
C ASN A 10 2.67 25.91 13.77
N ASN A 11 3.89 25.59 14.16
CA ASN A 11 4.63 24.44 13.63
C ASN A 11 3.94 23.09 14.03
N ARG A 12 3.10 23.13 15.05
CA ARG A 12 2.31 21.95 15.48
C ARG A 12 1.23 21.59 14.46
N ASN A 13 0.64 22.58 13.78
CA ASN A 13 -0.41 22.32 12.79
C ASN A 13 0.13 21.69 11.51
N HIS A 14 1.35 22.00 11.10
CA HIS A 14 1.98 21.35 9.94
C HIS A 14 2.30 19.88 10.21
N ARG A 15 2.83 19.56 11.38
CA ARG A 15 3.12 18.16 11.77
C ARG A 15 1.84 17.36 11.94
N THR A 16 0.80 17.94 12.52
CA THR A 16 -0.49 17.25 12.71
C THR A 16 -1.19 17.01 11.38
N ARG A 17 -1.08 17.93 10.45
CA ARG A 17 -1.66 17.82 9.11
C ARG A 17 -0.93 16.76 8.27
N SER A 18 0.39 16.72 8.31
CA SER A 18 1.20 15.66 7.68
C SER A 18 0.91 14.30 8.27
N ALA A 19 0.79 14.20 9.60
CA ALA A 19 0.46 12.95 10.28
C ALA A 19 -0.94 12.47 9.92
N ARG A 20 -1.91 13.36 9.80
CA ARG A 20 -3.28 13.04 9.36
C ARG A 20 -3.31 12.54 7.92
N LEU A 21 -2.61 13.21 7.01
CA LEU A 21 -2.50 12.79 5.62
C LEU A 21 -1.83 11.42 5.52
N GLY A 22 -0.78 11.19 6.29
CA GLY A 22 -0.12 9.89 6.36
C GLY A 22 -1.05 8.80 6.89
N ALA A 23 -1.82 9.08 7.96
CA ALA A 23 -2.78 8.15 8.51
C ALA A 23 -3.93 7.87 7.53
N GLU A 24 -4.43 8.88 6.82
CA GLU A 24 -5.45 8.71 5.78
C GLU A 24 -4.95 7.85 4.63
N LEU A 25 -3.70 8.01 4.21
CA LEU A 25 -3.11 7.19 3.16
C LEU A 25 -2.87 5.75 3.61
N TYR A 26 -2.71 5.52 4.91
CA TYR A 26 -2.54 4.18 5.48
C TYR A 26 -3.87 3.44 5.67
N GLY A 27 -4.98 4.17 5.72
CA GLY A 27 -6.32 3.62 5.91
C GLY A 27 -7.05 3.34 4.61
N ARG A 28 -8.38 3.35 4.70
CA ARG A 28 -9.28 3.07 3.57
C ARG A 28 -9.04 3.96 2.36
N ARG A 29 -8.75 5.25 2.57
CA ARG A 29 -8.49 6.20 1.48
C ARG A 29 -7.24 5.83 0.70
N GLY A 30 -6.21 5.33 1.36
CA GLY A 30 -5.01 4.86 0.70
C GLY A 30 -5.29 3.66 -0.19
N GLU A 31 -6.03 2.69 0.29
CA GLU A 31 -6.45 1.53 -0.51
C GLU A 31 -7.36 1.93 -1.66
N ASP A 32 -8.30 2.85 -1.43
CA ASP A 32 -9.17 3.37 -2.47
C ASP A 32 -8.37 4.06 -3.57
N LEU A 33 -7.40 4.88 -3.21
CA LEU A 33 -6.52 5.55 -4.15
C LEU A 33 -5.68 4.56 -4.94
N ALA A 34 -5.11 3.56 -4.28
CA ALA A 34 -4.33 2.52 -4.93
C ALA A 34 -5.20 1.70 -5.89
N ALA A 35 -6.41 1.33 -5.48
CA ALA A 35 -7.36 0.61 -6.32
C ALA A 35 -7.74 1.44 -7.57
N TRP A 36 -8.05 2.72 -7.38
CA TRP A 36 -8.35 3.62 -8.49
C TRP A 36 -7.18 3.73 -9.47
N PHE A 37 -5.97 3.90 -8.94
CA PHE A 37 -4.75 3.98 -9.74
C PHE A 37 -4.53 2.70 -10.56
N LEU A 38 -4.72 1.53 -9.96
CA LEU A 38 -4.59 0.26 -10.65
C LEU A 38 -5.66 0.07 -11.73
N ARG A 39 -6.89 0.50 -11.48
CA ARG A 39 -7.96 0.48 -12.50
C ARG A 39 -7.59 1.33 -13.70
N LEU A 40 -7.01 2.51 -13.49
CA LEU A 40 -6.53 3.36 -14.58
C LEU A 40 -5.44 2.66 -15.41
N LYS A 41 -4.67 1.78 -14.80
CA LYS A 41 -3.63 0.98 -15.49
C LYS A 41 -4.20 -0.28 -16.14
N GLY A 42 -5.50 -0.50 -16.09
CA GLY A 42 -6.16 -1.64 -16.69
C GLY A 42 -6.26 -2.88 -15.80
N TYR A 43 -5.96 -2.76 -14.51
CA TYR A 43 -6.14 -3.87 -13.57
C TYR A 43 -7.58 -3.97 -13.09
N ARG A 44 -8.05 -5.19 -12.98
CA ARG A 44 -9.33 -5.51 -12.35
C ARG A 44 -9.08 -5.81 -10.87
N ILE A 45 -9.83 -5.18 -9.99
CA ILE A 45 -9.75 -5.45 -8.55
C ILE A 45 -10.59 -6.69 -8.26
N LEU A 46 -9.94 -7.78 -7.84
CA LEU A 46 -10.62 -9.01 -7.47
C LEU A 46 -11.07 -9.01 -6.02
N ASP A 47 -10.24 -8.48 -5.14
CA ASP A 47 -10.54 -8.47 -3.72
C ASP A 47 -9.75 -7.37 -3.01
N ARG A 48 -10.25 -6.96 -1.85
CA ARG A 48 -9.66 -5.90 -1.02
C ARG A 48 -9.66 -6.35 0.43
N ARG A 49 -8.61 -5.97 1.17
CA ARG A 49 -8.49 -6.25 2.60
C ARG A 49 -8.74 -7.72 2.94
N VAL A 50 -8.03 -8.58 2.25
CA VAL A 50 -8.18 -10.02 2.44
C VAL A 50 -7.52 -10.43 3.74
N LYS A 51 -8.31 -10.99 4.65
CA LYS A 51 -7.82 -11.52 5.92
C LYS A 51 -7.69 -13.02 5.81
N THR A 52 -6.51 -13.54 6.11
CA THR A 52 -6.23 -14.97 6.13
C THR A 52 -5.55 -15.37 7.43
N PRO A 53 -5.52 -16.67 7.77
CA PRO A 53 -4.74 -17.13 8.93
C PRO A 53 -3.25 -16.80 8.84
N GLY A 54 -2.71 -16.65 7.62
CA GLY A 54 -1.30 -16.34 7.39
C GLY A 54 -0.98 -14.86 7.41
N GLY A 55 -1.97 -13.98 7.28
CA GLY A 55 -1.79 -12.53 7.23
C GLY A 55 -2.84 -11.85 6.37
N GLU A 56 -2.60 -10.59 6.05
CA GLU A 56 -3.52 -9.76 5.26
C GLU A 56 -2.90 -9.37 3.92
N ILE A 57 -3.76 -9.22 2.90
CA ILE A 57 -3.40 -8.68 1.59
C ILE A 57 -4.27 -7.47 1.35
N ASP A 58 -3.65 -6.34 1.01
CA ASP A 58 -4.41 -5.11 0.81
C ASP A 58 -5.28 -5.16 -0.44
N LEU A 59 -4.72 -5.62 -1.56
CA LEU A 59 -5.45 -5.75 -2.83
C LEU A 59 -5.00 -7.01 -3.56
N VAL A 60 -5.97 -7.68 -4.19
CA VAL A 60 -5.71 -8.72 -5.17
C VAL A 60 -6.25 -8.24 -6.50
N VAL A 61 -5.39 -8.17 -7.50
CA VAL A 61 -5.74 -7.58 -8.80
C VAL A 61 -5.35 -8.51 -9.94
N ARG A 62 -6.04 -8.34 -11.06
CA ARG A 62 -5.80 -9.15 -12.25
C ARG A 62 -5.72 -8.27 -13.48
N ARG A 63 -4.77 -8.60 -14.35
CA ARG A 63 -4.64 -7.99 -15.66
C ARG A 63 -4.13 -9.04 -16.63
N PHE A 64 -4.92 -9.30 -17.69
CA PHE A 64 -4.63 -10.39 -18.64
C PHE A 64 -4.47 -11.72 -17.90
N GLY A 65 -3.48 -12.49 -18.12
CA GLY A 65 -3.23 -13.76 -17.42
C GLY A 65 -2.41 -13.64 -16.14
N LEU A 66 -2.33 -12.44 -15.54
CA LEU A 66 -1.52 -12.18 -14.37
C LEU A 66 -2.39 -11.81 -13.16
N THR A 67 -2.11 -12.43 -12.02
CA THR A 67 -2.70 -12.06 -10.72
C THR A 67 -1.61 -11.46 -9.84
N ALA A 68 -1.82 -10.25 -9.33
CA ALA A 68 -0.89 -9.57 -8.45
C ALA A 68 -1.48 -9.41 -7.05
N PHE A 69 -0.67 -9.74 -6.05
CA PHE A 69 -0.95 -9.45 -4.65
C PHE A 69 -0.24 -8.15 -4.30
N VAL A 70 -1.01 -7.14 -3.92
CA VAL A 70 -0.51 -5.78 -3.78
C VAL A 70 -0.53 -5.34 -2.33
N GLU A 71 0.62 -4.92 -1.84
CA GLU A 71 0.77 -4.23 -0.57
C GLU A 71 0.72 -2.73 -0.82
N VAL A 72 -0.14 -2.04 -0.08
CA VAL A 72 -0.23 -0.58 -0.13
C VAL A 72 0.53 -0.01 1.05
N LYS A 73 1.52 0.82 0.79
CA LYS A 73 2.40 1.37 1.80
C LYS A 73 2.41 2.89 1.72
N ALA A 74 1.97 3.55 2.80
CA ALA A 74 2.17 4.98 2.93
C ALA A 74 3.64 5.23 3.32
N ARG A 75 4.28 6.20 2.66
CA ARG A 75 5.64 6.60 3.01
C ARG A 75 5.71 8.08 3.29
N MET A 76 6.60 8.47 4.17
CA MET A 76 6.88 9.86 4.43
C MET A 76 7.74 10.45 3.30
N ALA A 77 7.57 11.74 3.04
CA ALA A 77 8.42 12.47 2.10
C ALA A 77 9.90 12.28 2.48
N GLY A 78 10.73 11.97 1.49
CA GLY A 78 12.17 11.76 1.69
C GLY A 78 12.58 10.33 2.05
N THR A 79 11.64 9.41 2.31
CA THR A 79 11.96 8.00 2.52
C THR A 79 12.35 7.36 1.18
N GLN A 80 13.51 6.74 1.15
CA GLN A 80 13.95 6.02 -0.04
C GLN A 80 13.12 4.75 -0.26
N GLU A 81 12.83 4.45 -1.50
CA GLU A 81 12.05 3.28 -1.90
C GLU A 81 12.66 1.97 -1.39
N ALA A 82 13.97 1.81 -1.49
CA ALA A 82 14.67 0.63 -1.00
C ALA A 82 14.42 0.41 0.50
N THR A 83 14.51 1.47 1.32
CA THR A 83 14.25 1.40 2.76
C THR A 83 12.78 1.05 3.04
N ALA A 84 11.86 1.61 2.27
CA ALA A 84 10.44 1.31 2.40
C ALA A 84 10.12 -0.14 2.01
N LEU A 85 10.78 -0.69 1.00
CA LEU A 85 10.63 -2.11 0.61
C LEU A 85 11.14 -3.06 1.70
N GLU A 86 12.24 -2.72 2.37
CA GLU A 86 12.77 -3.53 3.48
C GLU A 86 11.78 -3.65 4.64
N ALA A 87 10.92 -2.66 4.82
CA ALA A 87 9.90 -2.67 5.87
C ALA A 87 8.68 -3.55 5.52
N VAL A 88 8.58 -4.07 4.29
CA VAL A 88 7.48 -4.94 3.88
C VAL A 88 7.71 -6.35 4.39
N ASN A 89 6.73 -6.92 5.10
CA ASN A 89 6.81 -8.29 5.60
C ASN A 89 6.44 -9.29 4.50
N THR A 90 7.44 -9.66 3.69
CA THR A 90 7.25 -10.50 2.51
C THR A 90 6.76 -11.91 2.84
N ARG A 91 7.21 -12.50 3.95
CA ARG A 91 6.77 -13.85 4.38
C ARG A 91 5.29 -13.88 4.71
N ARG A 92 4.83 -12.84 5.40
CA ARG A 92 3.42 -12.73 5.80
C ARG A 92 2.52 -12.58 4.58
N ILE A 93 2.91 -11.76 3.62
CA ILE A 93 2.16 -11.57 2.38
C ILE A 93 2.16 -12.86 1.56
N ALA A 94 3.29 -13.55 1.46
CA ALA A 94 3.38 -14.81 0.72
C ALA A 94 2.48 -15.89 1.34
N ARG A 95 2.42 -16.00 2.67
CA ARG A 95 1.52 -16.92 3.37
C ARG A 95 0.05 -16.58 3.12
N ALA A 96 -0.29 -15.29 3.19
CA ALA A 96 -1.63 -14.83 2.90
C ALA A 96 -2.03 -15.15 1.47
N ALA A 97 -1.13 -14.98 0.52
CA ALA A 97 -1.34 -15.33 -0.88
C ALA A 97 -1.60 -16.83 -1.07
N GLU A 98 -0.87 -17.70 -0.38
CA GLU A 98 -1.09 -19.14 -0.41
C GLU A 98 -2.50 -19.50 0.07
N HIS A 99 -2.94 -18.92 1.18
CA HIS A 99 -4.29 -19.10 1.70
C HIS A 99 -5.36 -18.61 0.72
N TYR A 100 -5.11 -17.47 0.10
CA TYR A 100 -6.03 -16.91 -0.88
C TYR A 100 -6.16 -17.81 -2.10
N LEU A 101 -5.05 -18.29 -2.64
CA LEU A 101 -5.03 -19.18 -3.81
C LEU A 101 -5.69 -20.54 -3.53
N ALA A 102 -5.57 -21.05 -2.29
CA ALA A 102 -6.25 -22.27 -1.90
C ALA A 102 -7.78 -22.15 -1.97
N ARG A 103 -8.31 -20.95 -1.77
CA ARG A 103 -9.76 -20.64 -1.89
C ARG A 103 -10.16 -20.22 -3.30
N HIS A 104 -9.19 -19.86 -4.13
CA HIS A 104 -9.42 -19.42 -5.50
C HIS A 104 -8.54 -20.20 -6.47
N PRO A 105 -8.79 -21.54 -6.60
CA PRO A 105 -7.93 -22.41 -7.40
C PRO A 105 -7.88 -22.01 -8.88
N GLU A 106 -8.87 -21.30 -9.39
CA GLU A 106 -8.91 -20.78 -10.75
C GLU A 106 -7.79 -19.80 -11.05
N LEU A 107 -7.23 -19.15 -10.03
CA LEU A 107 -6.14 -18.21 -10.17
C LEU A 107 -4.76 -18.88 -10.21
N ALA A 108 -4.65 -20.14 -9.80
CA ALA A 108 -3.38 -20.84 -9.74
C ALA A 108 -2.72 -21.01 -11.13
N ALA A 109 -3.52 -21.01 -12.20
CA ALA A 109 -3.02 -21.09 -13.57
C ALA A 109 -2.49 -19.74 -14.09
N SER A 110 -2.76 -18.63 -13.40
CA SER A 110 -2.27 -17.31 -13.77
C SER A 110 -0.80 -17.13 -13.37
N THR A 111 -0.13 -16.18 -14.01
CA THR A 111 1.17 -15.71 -13.54
C THR A 111 0.95 -14.95 -12.23
N LEU A 112 1.69 -15.29 -11.19
CA LEU A 112 1.58 -14.67 -9.88
C LEU A 112 2.69 -13.66 -9.68
N ARG A 113 2.35 -12.50 -9.11
CA ARG A 113 3.30 -11.43 -8.87
C ARG A 113 2.99 -10.73 -7.55
N PHE A 114 4.02 -10.28 -6.84
CA PHE A 114 3.89 -9.49 -5.64
C PHE A 114 4.32 -8.05 -5.93
N ASP A 115 3.40 -7.14 -5.75
CA ASP A 115 3.61 -5.72 -6.05
C ASP A 115 3.47 -4.88 -4.78
N VAL A 116 4.10 -3.72 -4.78
CA VAL A 116 3.94 -2.72 -3.73
C VAL A 116 3.52 -1.41 -4.39
N ILE A 117 2.54 -0.75 -3.82
CA ILE A 117 2.19 0.62 -4.19
C ILE A 117 2.55 1.54 -3.05
N PHE A 118 3.42 2.49 -3.31
CA PHE A 118 3.78 3.54 -2.36
C PHE A 118 2.91 4.75 -2.57
N LEU A 119 2.35 5.24 -1.47
CA LEU A 119 1.56 6.45 -1.43
C LEU A 119 2.27 7.49 -0.57
N ALA A 120 2.31 8.72 -1.04
CA ALA A 120 2.82 9.86 -0.31
C ALA A 120 1.95 11.08 -0.58
N PRO A 121 1.81 12.01 0.38
CA PRO A 121 1.02 13.22 0.17
C PRO A 121 1.53 14.01 -1.05
N MET A 122 0.61 14.50 -1.87
CA MET A 122 0.90 15.36 -3.03
C MET A 122 1.74 14.70 -4.12
N MET A 123 1.86 13.39 -4.12
CA MET A 123 2.62 12.63 -5.13
C MET A 123 1.73 11.59 -5.79
N TRP A 124 2.01 11.28 -7.06
CA TRP A 124 1.39 10.15 -7.73
C TRP A 124 1.74 8.85 -7.02
N PRO A 125 0.82 7.89 -6.98
CA PRO A 125 1.15 6.55 -6.50
C PRO A 125 2.32 5.96 -7.27
N ARG A 126 3.23 5.33 -6.57
CA ARG A 126 4.35 4.62 -7.20
C ARG A 126 4.13 3.13 -7.13
N HIS A 127 4.00 2.52 -8.27
CA HIS A 127 3.78 1.08 -8.40
C HIS A 127 5.10 0.37 -8.66
N VAL A 128 5.53 -0.45 -7.71
CA VAL A 128 6.69 -1.31 -7.85
C VAL A 128 6.19 -2.71 -8.18
N LYS A 129 6.33 -3.10 -9.44
CA LYS A 129 5.94 -4.41 -9.92
C LYS A 129 7.01 -5.42 -9.55
N ASP A 130 6.58 -6.64 -9.21
CA ASP A 130 7.49 -7.74 -8.85
C ASP A 130 8.49 -7.31 -7.77
N ALA A 131 7.96 -6.66 -6.74
CA ALA A 131 8.77 -6.05 -5.69
C ALA A 131 9.55 -7.07 -4.85
N PHE A 132 9.02 -8.27 -4.74
CA PHE A 132 9.67 -9.39 -4.06
C PHE A 132 9.11 -10.70 -4.58
N ARG A 133 9.83 -11.77 -4.32
CA ARG A 133 9.41 -13.14 -4.67
C ARG A 133 9.15 -13.95 -3.40
N ALA A 134 8.11 -14.79 -3.47
CA ALA A 134 7.85 -15.76 -2.43
C ALA A 134 8.85 -16.91 -2.55
N GLY A 135 9.57 -17.17 -1.49
CA GLY A 135 10.50 -18.30 -1.49
C GLY A 135 11.62 -18.18 -0.53
#